data_e0776f7ac36454d01d5718f9f0e38ad8
#
_entry.id   e0776f7ac36454d01d5718f9f0e38ad8
#
_cell.length_a   1.000
_cell.length_b   1.000
_cell.length_c   1.000
_cell.angle_alpha   90.00
_cell.angle_beta   90.00
_cell.angle_gamma   90.00
#
_symmetry.space_group_name_H-M   'P 1'
#
loop_
_entity.id
_entity.type
_entity.pdbx_description
1 polymer ?
#
loop_
_entity_poly.entity_id
_entity_poly.type
_entity_poly.pdbx_seq_one_letter_code
_entity_poly.pdbx_strand_id
1 'polypeptide(L)'
;MVGFMIEGTRETDSRRKGERTADRVLDAAENLFAQKGYEATALRDVAVAVSISQPALYKHYASKDDLYRQVLQRALQPLADEMEAAVERPESEGSFHLLTSRIMDVMARHPNVAMLLVRSMLSAPSSRDEIGLQWVHRLADYGRRISLAAGHGLNSDDLALHIAAVFNLMFGYFWAAPLLSNLSDRDPLDPAMVERQKSLLDRFIASLSAQGAERQPAQA
;
A
#
# COMPACT_ATOMS: atom_id res chain seq x y z
N MET A 1 -2.56 -0.38 52.57
CA MET A 1 -1.66 -0.74 51.46
C MET A 1 -2.45 -1.37 50.27
N VAL A 2 -3.61 -0.82 49.89
CA VAL A 2 -4.53 -1.40 48.88
C VAL A 2 -4.86 -0.39 47.74
N GLY A 3 -4.38 0.85 47.80
CA GLY A 3 -4.71 1.90 46.85
C GLY A 3 -3.87 1.92 45.54
N PHE A 4 -2.71 1.26 45.49
CA PHE A 4 -1.74 1.41 44.37
C PHE A 4 -1.92 0.41 43.24
N MET A 5 -2.74 -0.64 43.38
CA MET A 5 -2.96 -1.66 42.34
C MET A 5 -4.15 -1.37 41.38
N ILE A 6 -5.00 -0.41 41.73
CA ILE A 6 -6.24 -0.14 40.94
C ILE A 6 -6.02 0.93 39.86
N GLU A 7 -5.04 1.81 40.02
CA GLU A 7 -4.74 2.85 39.02
C GLU A 7 -4.09 2.29 37.74
N GLY A 8 -3.14 1.37 37.84
CA GLY A 8 -2.45 0.77 36.72
C GLY A 8 -3.38 -0.01 35.76
N THR A 9 -4.44 -0.62 36.30
CA THR A 9 -5.40 -1.43 35.47
C THR A 9 -6.37 -0.54 34.69
N ARG A 10 -6.77 0.61 35.25
CA ARG A 10 -7.65 1.57 34.57
C ARG A 10 -6.93 2.34 33.45
N GLU A 11 -5.68 2.64 33.63
CA GLU A 11 -4.85 3.36 32.66
C GLU A 11 -4.53 2.49 31.43
N THR A 12 -4.22 1.21 31.65
CA THR A 12 -4.01 0.22 30.57
C THR A 12 -5.29 -0.08 29.80
N ASP A 13 -6.45 -0.13 30.46
CA ASP A 13 -7.74 -0.37 29.79
C ASP A 13 -8.19 0.87 28.98
N SER A 14 -7.99 2.07 29.52
CA SER A 14 -8.25 3.33 28.81
C SER A 14 -7.37 3.50 27.58
N ARG A 15 -6.09 3.14 27.66
CA ARG A 15 -5.14 3.18 26.53
C ARG A 15 -5.54 2.19 25.44
N ARG A 16 -5.85 0.93 25.79
CA ARG A 16 -6.35 -0.08 24.85
C ARG A 16 -7.66 0.33 24.18
N LYS A 17 -8.55 1.00 24.91
CA LYS A 17 -9.81 1.52 24.34
C LYS A 17 -9.54 2.67 23.38
N GLY A 18 -8.59 3.55 23.66
CA GLY A 18 -8.14 4.60 22.75
C GLY A 18 -7.53 4.04 21.47
N GLU A 19 -6.64 3.06 21.57
CA GLU A 19 -6.01 2.37 20.43
C GLU A 19 -7.05 1.71 19.54
N ARG A 20 -8.01 0.96 20.10
CA ARG A 20 -9.11 0.35 19.33
C ARG A 20 -9.99 1.40 18.63
N THR A 21 -10.17 2.57 19.24
CA THR A 21 -10.94 3.65 18.61
C THR A 21 -10.15 4.27 17.46
N ALA A 22 -8.85 4.46 17.60
CA ALA A 22 -7.99 4.96 16.54
C ALA A 22 -7.98 4.01 15.33
N ASP A 23 -7.86 2.70 15.55
CA ASP A 23 -7.92 1.71 14.46
C ASP A 23 -9.25 1.77 13.70
N ARG A 24 -10.38 1.80 14.42
CA ARG A 24 -11.70 1.93 13.79
C ARG A 24 -11.85 3.23 12.98
N VAL A 25 -11.25 4.31 13.44
CA VAL A 25 -11.24 5.59 12.72
C VAL A 25 -10.42 5.45 11.43
N LEU A 26 -9.25 4.82 11.48
CA LEU A 26 -8.42 4.59 10.29
C LEU A 26 -9.14 3.70 9.27
N ASP A 27 -9.82 2.63 9.71
CA ASP A 27 -10.58 1.75 8.82
C ASP A 27 -11.74 2.50 8.12
N ALA A 28 -12.50 3.28 8.87
CA ALA A 28 -13.59 4.08 8.33
C ALA A 28 -13.07 5.19 7.38
N ALA A 29 -11.96 5.82 7.73
CA ALA A 29 -11.33 6.84 6.91
C ALA A 29 -10.79 6.27 5.60
N GLU A 30 -10.11 5.10 5.63
CA GLU A 30 -9.64 4.38 4.45
C GLU A 30 -10.78 4.13 3.47
N ASN A 31 -11.90 3.57 3.97
CA ASN A 31 -13.08 3.31 3.15
C ASN A 31 -13.68 4.59 2.54
N LEU A 32 -13.84 5.63 3.34
CA LEU A 32 -14.44 6.90 2.87
C LEU A 32 -13.54 7.62 1.86
N PHE A 33 -12.23 7.68 2.10
CA PHE A 33 -11.28 8.25 1.16
C PHE A 33 -11.24 7.46 -0.16
N ALA A 34 -11.28 6.13 -0.10
CA ALA A 34 -11.30 5.30 -1.31
C ALA A 34 -12.59 5.49 -2.12
N GLN A 35 -13.75 5.62 -1.46
CA GLN A 35 -15.04 5.76 -2.14
C GLN A 35 -15.26 7.17 -2.69
N LYS A 36 -15.05 8.21 -1.87
CA LYS A 36 -15.40 9.61 -2.18
C LYS A 36 -14.20 10.41 -2.71
N GLY A 37 -12.98 9.93 -2.48
CA GLY A 37 -11.75 10.68 -2.68
C GLY A 37 -11.42 11.59 -1.48
N TYR A 38 -10.18 12.10 -1.49
CA TYR A 38 -9.69 12.96 -0.42
C TYR A 38 -10.56 14.22 -0.26
N GLU A 39 -10.80 14.98 -1.33
CA GLU A 39 -11.49 16.27 -1.25
C GLU A 39 -12.92 16.15 -0.73
N ALA A 40 -13.69 15.17 -1.21
CA ALA A 40 -15.10 15.01 -0.86
C ALA A 40 -15.33 14.34 0.51
N THR A 41 -14.32 13.84 1.18
CA THR A 41 -14.44 13.24 2.51
C THR A 41 -14.31 14.30 3.60
N ALA A 42 -15.31 14.40 4.49
CA ALA A 42 -15.26 15.28 5.65
C ALA A 42 -14.91 14.48 6.92
N LEU A 43 -14.16 15.07 7.86
CA LEU A 43 -13.87 14.43 9.16
C LEU A 43 -15.14 14.12 9.96
N ARG A 44 -16.19 14.90 9.78
CA ARG A 44 -17.50 14.63 10.37
C ARG A 44 -18.07 13.30 9.88
N ASP A 45 -17.93 12.96 8.59
CA ASP A 45 -18.42 11.70 8.03
C ASP A 45 -17.69 10.51 8.65
N VAL A 46 -16.38 10.64 8.86
CA VAL A 46 -15.58 9.62 9.56
C VAL A 46 -16.04 9.45 11.01
N ALA A 47 -16.25 10.54 11.75
CA ALA A 47 -16.73 10.49 13.14
C ALA A 47 -18.09 9.80 13.26
N VAL A 48 -19.01 10.10 12.33
CA VAL A 48 -20.33 9.46 12.24
C VAL A 48 -20.20 7.96 11.96
N ALA A 49 -19.34 7.57 11.01
CA ALA A 49 -19.15 6.17 10.63
C ALA A 49 -18.69 5.29 11.81
N VAL A 50 -17.91 5.85 12.74
CA VAL A 50 -17.43 5.12 13.93
C VAL A 50 -18.21 5.44 15.20
N SER A 51 -19.31 6.22 15.10
CA SER A 51 -20.17 6.60 16.21
C SER A 51 -19.45 7.34 17.35
N ILE A 52 -18.59 8.28 17.01
CA ILE A 52 -17.94 9.19 17.97
C ILE A 52 -18.26 10.65 17.64
N SER A 53 -18.06 11.54 18.61
CA SER A 53 -18.17 12.97 18.35
C SER A 53 -16.97 13.51 17.57
N GLN A 54 -17.17 14.55 16.76
CA GLN A 54 -16.08 15.21 16.04
C GLN A 54 -14.97 15.73 16.96
N PRO A 55 -15.25 16.31 18.17
CA PRO A 55 -14.21 16.64 19.14
C PRO A 55 -13.42 15.41 19.65
N ALA A 56 -14.05 14.23 19.73
CA ALA A 56 -13.34 13.01 20.08
C ALA A 56 -12.39 12.55 18.96
N LEU A 57 -12.78 12.74 17.69
CA LEU A 57 -11.91 12.48 16.55
C LEU A 57 -10.65 13.37 16.58
N TYR A 58 -10.82 14.67 16.87
CA TYR A 58 -9.71 15.62 16.96
C TYR A 58 -8.72 15.35 18.10
N LYS A 59 -9.09 14.52 19.08
CA LYS A 59 -8.13 14.04 20.09
C LYS A 59 -7.12 13.03 19.52
N HIS A 60 -7.46 12.37 18.43
CA HIS A 60 -6.62 11.36 17.79
C HIS A 60 -5.90 11.90 16.56
N TYR A 61 -6.56 12.80 15.78
CA TYR A 61 -6.06 13.29 14.50
C TYR A 61 -6.22 14.82 14.43
N ALA A 62 -5.10 15.52 14.24
CA ALA A 62 -5.07 16.98 14.26
C ALA A 62 -5.80 17.64 13.08
N SER A 63 -5.85 16.94 11.93
CA SER A 63 -6.45 17.43 10.69
C SER A 63 -6.87 16.28 9.78
N LYS A 64 -7.54 16.63 8.67
CA LYS A 64 -7.85 15.68 7.60
C LYS A 64 -6.58 15.16 6.93
N ASP A 65 -5.59 16.03 6.72
CA ASP A 65 -4.28 15.66 6.15
C ASP A 65 -3.53 14.69 7.08
N ASP A 66 -3.61 14.91 8.39
CA ASP A 66 -3.02 14.03 9.38
C ASP A 66 -3.68 12.64 9.36
N LEU A 67 -5.01 12.59 9.36
CA LEU A 67 -5.76 11.34 9.24
C LEU A 67 -5.42 10.59 7.94
N TYR A 68 -5.40 11.28 6.81
CA TYR A 68 -5.09 10.70 5.52
C TYR A 68 -3.66 10.16 5.45
N ARG A 69 -2.70 10.94 5.99
CA ARG A 69 -1.30 10.49 6.11
C ARG A 69 -1.19 9.22 6.93
N GLN A 70 -1.90 9.12 8.05
CA GLN A 70 -1.87 7.95 8.91
C GLN A 70 -2.55 6.73 8.28
N VAL A 71 -3.63 6.92 7.50
CA VAL A 71 -4.24 5.85 6.68
C VAL A 71 -3.21 5.26 5.72
N LEU A 72 -2.56 6.10 4.91
CA LEU A 72 -1.55 5.63 3.95
C LEU A 72 -0.32 5.05 4.65
N GLN A 73 0.16 5.68 5.72
CA GLN A 73 1.31 5.21 6.47
C GLN A 73 1.07 3.83 7.08
N ARG A 74 -0.10 3.60 7.70
CA ARG A 74 -0.44 2.29 8.28
C ARG A 74 -0.34 1.15 7.26
N ALA A 75 -0.81 1.39 6.04
CA ALA A 75 -0.85 0.37 5.01
C ALA A 75 0.48 0.25 4.23
N LEU A 76 1.16 1.37 3.97
CA LEU A 76 2.30 1.40 3.06
C LEU A 76 3.67 1.39 3.77
N GLN A 77 3.74 1.77 5.05
CA GLN A 77 5.02 1.76 5.76
C GLN A 77 5.61 0.34 5.87
N PRO A 78 4.84 -0.73 6.23
CA PRO A 78 5.38 -2.08 6.23
C PRO A 78 5.93 -2.50 4.87
N LEU A 79 5.28 -2.07 3.79
CA LEU A 79 5.74 -2.31 2.43
C LEU A 79 7.06 -1.57 2.14
N ALA A 80 7.14 -0.29 2.51
CA ALA A 80 8.34 0.50 2.31
C ALA A 80 9.53 -0.08 3.09
N ASP A 81 9.31 -0.57 4.31
CA ASP A 81 10.34 -1.19 5.14
C ASP A 81 10.87 -2.49 4.50
N GLU A 82 9.99 -3.32 3.93
CA GLU A 82 10.39 -4.53 3.18
C GLU A 82 11.17 -4.19 1.91
N MET A 83 10.73 -3.16 1.17
CA MET A 83 11.43 -2.72 -0.04
C MET A 83 12.81 -2.12 0.30
N GLU A 84 12.93 -1.37 1.39
CA GLU A 84 14.21 -0.84 1.86
C GLU A 84 15.17 -1.95 2.26
N ALA A 85 14.68 -2.95 3.01
CA ALA A 85 15.46 -4.13 3.36
C ALA A 85 15.93 -4.91 2.11
N ALA A 86 15.11 -5.00 1.06
CA ALA A 86 15.49 -5.63 -0.21
C ALA A 86 16.57 -4.84 -0.97
N VAL A 87 16.58 -3.51 -0.87
CA VAL A 87 17.66 -2.68 -1.44
C VAL A 87 18.99 -2.90 -0.71
N GLU A 88 18.94 -3.03 0.61
CA GLU A 88 20.14 -3.22 1.44
C GLU A 88 20.75 -4.63 1.30
N ARG A 89 19.94 -5.63 0.95
CA ARG A 89 20.35 -7.04 0.84
C ARG A 89 19.93 -7.64 -0.51
N PRO A 90 20.58 -7.27 -1.61
CA PRO A 90 20.20 -7.74 -2.96
C PRO A 90 20.48 -9.24 -3.21
N GLU A 91 20.84 -10.01 -2.22
CA GLU A 91 21.57 -11.27 -2.27
C GLU A 91 20.80 -12.51 -2.73
N SER A 92 19.68 -12.49 -3.41
CA SER A 92 19.21 -13.71 -4.02
C SER A 92 18.22 -13.48 -5.17
N GLU A 93 18.33 -14.30 -6.22
CA GLU A 93 17.34 -14.37 -7.33
C GLU A 93 15.90 -14.57 -6.83
N GLY A 94 15.70 -15.12 -5.62
CA GLY A 94 14.40 -15.26 -4.98
C GLY A 94 13.87 -14.03 -4.24
N SER A 95 14.70 -13.02 -3.97
CA SER A 95 14.31 -11.86 -3.14
C SER A 95 13.24 -11.00 -3.80
N PHE A 96 13.30 -10.81 -5.11
CA PHE A 96 12.32 -9.99 -5.85
C PHE A 96 10.94 -10.66 -5.89
N HIS A 97 10.89 -11.96 -6.13
CA HIS A 97 9.67 -12.77 -6.11
C HIS A 97 9.01 -12.76 -4.72
N LEU A 98 9.80 -12.96 -3.67
CA LEU A 98 9.30 -12.89 -2.30
C LEU A 98 8.77 -11.50 -1.96
N LEU A 99 9.44 -10.45 -2.41
CA LEU A 99 9.04 -9.07 -2.22
C LEU A 99 7.69 -8.77 -2.88
N THR A 100 7.52 -9.12 -4.17
CA THR A 100 6.25 -8.90 -4.88
C THR A 100 5.10 -9.67 -4.25
N SER A 101 5.34 -10.90 -3.78
CA SER A 101 4.37 -11.68 -3.01
C SER A 101 3.96 -10.97 -1.72
N ARG A 102 4.90 -10.44 -0.94
CA ARG A 102 4.62 -9.68 0.29
C ARG A 102 3.86 -8.38 0.03
N ILE A 103 4.19 -7.67 -1.05
CA ILE A 103 3.44 -6.48 -1.49
C ILE A 103 1.98 -6.85 -1.75
N MET A 104 1.74 -7.93 -2.47
CA MET A 104 0.39 -8.43 -2.75
C MET A 104 -0.38 -8.77 -1.46
N ASP A 105 0.28 -9.37 -0.47
CA ASP A 105 -0.32 -9.66 0.83
C ASP A 105 -0.69 -8.40 1.62
N VAL A 106 0.16 -7.37 1.59
CA VAL A 106 -0.14 -6.07 2.21
C VAL A 106 -1.35 -5.42 1.52
N MET A 107 -1.37 -5.41 0.19
CA MET A 107 -2.48 -4.84 -0.58
C MET A 107 -3.78 -5.63 -0.40
N ALA A 108 -3.74 -6.95 -0.24
CA ALA A 108 -4.93 -7.76 0.05
C ALA A 108 -5.56 -7.41 1.41
N ARG A 109 -4.75 -7.01 2.40
CA ARG A 109 -5.25 -6.51 3.69
C ARG A 109 -5.80 -5.08 3.62
N HIS A 110 -5.32 -4.27 2.68
CA HIS A 110 -5.70 -2.86 2.50
C HIS A 110 -6.05 -2.55 1.04
N PRO A 111 -7.07 -3.22 0.46
CA PRO A 111 -7.37 -3.12 -0.99
C PRO A 111 -7.73 -1.69 -1.43
N ASN A 112 -8.29 -0.91 -0.54
CA ASN A 112 -8.63 0.49 -0.80
C ASN A 112 -7.41 1.39 -1.04
N VAL A 113 -6.25 1.03 -0.50
CA VAL A 113 -5.02 1.83 -0.64
C VAL A 113 -4.54 1.86 -2.09
N ALA A 114 -4.69 0.76 -2.83
CA ALA A 114 -4.42 0.76 -4.27
C ALA A 114 -5.25 1.82 -5.01
N MET A 115 -6.54 1.95 -4.69
CA MET A 115 -7.40 2.99 -5.25
C MET A 115 -6.95 4.40 -4.85
N LEU A 116 -6.53 4.59 -3.59
CA LEU A 116 -6.02 5.89 -3.12
C LEU A 116 -4.77 6.30 -3.90
N LEU A 117 -3.81 5.41 -4.11
CA LEU A 117 -2.60 5.68 -4.88
C LEU A 117 -2.91 6.02 -6.35
N VAL A 118 -3.81 5.26 -6.98
CA VAL A 118 -4.24 5.55 -8.37
C VAL A 118 -4.92 6.91 -8.45
N ARG A 119 -5.79 7.25 -7.49
CA ARG A 119 -6.43 8.57 -7.44
C ARG A 119 -5.40 9.69 -7.29
N SER A 120 -4.38 9.52 -6.46
CA SER A 120 -3.30 10.50 -6.30
C SER A 120 -2.54 10.75 -7.60
N MET A 121 -2.31 9.71 -8.41
CA MET A 121 -1.68 9.86 -9.73
C MET A 121 -2.55 10.57 -10.75
N LEU A 122 -3.87 10.44 -10.65
CA LEU A 122 -4.84 11.05 -11.57
C LEU A 122 -5.27 12.46 -11.14
N SER A 123 -4.93 12.87 -9.92
CA SER A 123 -5.29 14.17 -9.37
C SER A 123 -4.51 15.29 -10.07
N ALA A 124 -5.17 16.43 -10.29
CA ALA A 124 -4.51 17.60 -10.87
C ALA A 124 -3.37 18.10 -9.96
N PRO A 125 -2.28 18.71 -10.50
CA PRO A 125 -1.15 19.18 -9.70
C PRO A 125 -1.49 20.20 -8.60
N SER A 126 -2.66 20.80 -8.65
CA SER A 126 -3.19 21.74 -7.66
C SER A 126 -3.98 21.06 -6.54
N SER A 127 -4.21 19.77 -6.59
CA SER A 127 -4.94 19.03 -5.55
C SER A 127 -4.05 18.76 -4.35
N ARG A 128 -4.63 18.79 -3.15
CA ARG A 128 -3.92 18.50 -1.89
C ARG A 128 -3.59 17.01 -1.70
N ASP A 129 -3.72 16.20 -2.75
CA ASP A 129 -3.38 14.77 -2.72
C ASP A 129 -1.86 14.50 -2.92
N GLU A 130 -1.05 15.49 -2.55
CA GLU A 130 0.41 15.43 -2.58
C GLU A 130 0.95 14.30 -1.70
N ILE A 131 0.24 13.99 -0.59
CA ILE A 131 0.63 12.93 0.34
C ILE A 131 0.63 11.55 -0.34
N GLY A 132 -0.42 11.24 -1.10
CA GLY A 132 -0.50 9.97 -1.83
C GLY A 132 0.52 9.91 -2.97
N LEU A 133 0.74 11.02 -3.69
CA LEU A 133 1.74 11.10 -4.75
C LEU A 133 3.17 10.92 -4.21
N GLN A 134 3.49 11.43 -3.02
CA GLN A 134 4.78 11.18 -2.36
C GLN A 134 5.01 9.69 -2.12
N TRP A 135 3.97 8.94 -1.73
CA TRP A 135 4.06 7.49 -1.59
C TRP A 135 4.32 6.79 -2.93
N VAL A 136 3.63 7.20 -4.00
CA VAL A 136 3.86 6.66 -5.36
C VAL A 136 5.33 6.86 -5.76
N HIS A 137 5.86 8.06 -5.60
CA HIS A 137 7.26 8.37 -5.92
C HIS A 137 8.23 7.54 -5.07
N ARG A 138 7.96 7.41 -3.77
CA ARG A 138 8.80 6.61 -2.86
C ARG A 138 8.84 5.13 -3.27
N LEU A 139 7.68 4.53 -3.56
CA LEU A 139 7.59 3.14 -4.00
C LEU A 139 8.27 2.92 -5.37
N ALA A 140 8.11 3.85 -6.29
CA ALA A 140 8.78 3.81 -7.60
C ALA A 140 10.32 3.92 -7.46
N ASP A 141 10.82 4.77 -6.56
CA ASP A 141 12.27 4.86 -6.30
C ASP A 141 12.84 3.57 -5.69
N TYR A 142 12.13 2.94 -4.77
CA TYR A 142 12.53 1.62 -4.28
C TYR A 142 12.57 0.58 -5.40
N GLY A 143 11.54 0.52 -6.25
CA GLY A 143 11.51 -0.37 -7.41
C GLY A 143 12.72 -0.16 -8.32
N ARG A 144 13.08 1.10 -8.60
CA ARG A 144 14.26 1.47 -9.38
C ARG A 144 15.56 0.99 -8.72
N ARG A 145 15.74 1.25 -7.43
CA ARG A 145 16.94 0.85 -6.66
C ARG A 145 17.12 -0.65 -6.60
N ILE A 146 16.02 -1.40 -6.39
CA ILE A 146 16.02 -2.88 -6.37
C ILE A 146 16.40 -3.42 -7.75
N SER A 147 15.80 -2.90 -8.82
CA SER A 147 16.10 -3.35 -10.18
C SER A 147 17.54 -3.07 -10.59
N LEU A 148 18.11 -1.93 -10.19
CA LEU A 148 19.52 -1.61 -10.43
C LEU A 148 20.45 -2.54 -9.63
N ALA A 149 20.13 -2.82 -8.38
CA ALA A 149 20.91 -3.72 -7.52
C ALA A 149 20.89 -5.16 -8.04
N ALA A 150 19.78 -5.59 -8.65
CA ALA A 150 19.65 -6.91 -9.28
C ALA A 150 20.44 -7.05 -10.60
N GLY A 151 21.05 -5.99 -11.11
CA GLY A 151 21.95 -6.05 -12.26
C GLY A 151 21.28 -6.41 -13.59
N HIS A 152 19.98 -6.10 -13.76
CA HIS A 152 19.22 -6.46 -14.96
C HIS A 152 19.69 -5.80 -16.26
N GLY A 153 20.72 -4.95 -16.25
CA GLY A 153 21.34 -4.35 -17.44
C GLY A 153 20.41 -3.49 -18.31
N LEU A 154 19.24 -3.11 -17.77
CA LEU A 154 18.25 -2.31 -18.48
C LEU A 154 18.73 -0.87 -18.63
N ASN A 155 18.50 -0.28 -19.83
CA ASN A 155 18.63 1.16 -19.97
C ASN A 155 17.53 1.89 -19.15
N SER A 156 17.66 3.21 -18.99
CA SER A 156 16.74 4.00 -18.15
C SER A 156 15.28 3.91 -18.59
N ASP A 157 15.02 3.83 -19.89
CA ASP A 157 13.67 3.84 -20.46
C ASP A 157 12.99 2.47 -20.25
N ASP A 158 13.71 1.39 -20.55
CA ASP A 158 13.24 0.03 -20.30
C ASP A 158 13.01 -0.20 -18.82
N LEU A 159 13.89 0.29 -17.93
CA LEU A 159 13.72 0.21 -16.48
C LEU A 159 12.43 0.91 -16.01
N ALA A 160 12.16 2.13 -16.52
CA ALA A 160 10.93 2.85 -16.19
C ALA A 160 9.67 2.09 -16.62
N LEU A 161 9.69 1.51 -17.83
CA LEU A 161 8.57 0.70 -18.34
C LEU A 161 8.37 -0.58 -17.51
N HIS A 162 9.45 -1.25 -17.08
CA HIS A 162 9.37 -2.43 -16.23
C HIS A 162 8.77 -2.11 -14.86
N ILE A 163 9.22 -1.04 -14.21
CA ILE A 163 8.66 -0.58 -12.94
C ILE A 163 7.16 -0.27 -13.10
N ALA A 164 6.78 0.45 -14.15
CA ALA A 164 5.38 0.77 -14.43
C ALA A 164 4.54 -0.49 -14.68
N ALA A 165 5.07 -1.48 -15.41
CA ALA A 165 4.38 -2.73 -15.71
C ALA A 165 4.15 -3.55 -14.43
N VAL A 166 5.19 -3.73 -13.60
CA VAL A 166 5.07 -4.44 -12.31
C VAL A 166 4.10 -3.72 -11.38
N PHE A 167 4.19 -2.39 -11.28
CA PHE A 167 3.26 -1.57 -10.51
C PHE A 167 1.81 -1.79 -10.97
N ASN A 168 1.56 -1.71 -12.29
CA ASN A 168 0.23 -1.92 -12.86
C ASN A 168 -0.31 -3.33 -12.59
N LEU A 169 0.51 -4.37 -12.68
CA LEU A 169 0.08 -5.75 -12.40
C LEU A 169 -0.25 -5.96 -10.92
N MET A 170 0.47 -5.31 -9.99
CA MET A 170 0.21 -5.42 -8.56
C MET A 170 -0.99 -4.59 -8.13
N PHE A 171 -0.94 -3.28 -8.35
CA PHE A 171 -1.97 -2.36 -7.87
C PHE A 171 -3.23 -2.40 -8.75
N GLY A 172 -3.06 -2.65 -10.05
CA GLY A 172 -4.14 -2.79 -11.01
C GLY A 172 -5.09 -3.93 -10.69
N TYR A 173 -4.61 -5.01 -10.10
CA TYR A 173 -5.44 -6.12 -9.63
C TYR A 173 -6.49 -5.65 -8.61
N PHE A 174 -6.07 -4.91 -7.59
CA PHE A 174 -6.97 -4.42 -6.55
C PHE A 174 -7.88 -3.30 -7.05
N TRP A 175 -7.38 -2.43 -7.92
CA TRP A 175 -8.21 -1.41 -8.57
C TRP A 175 -9.26 -2.03 -9.49
N ALA A 176 -8.91 -3.09 -10.19
CA ALA A 176 -9.82 -3.81 -11.11
C ALA A 176 -10.73 -4.82 -10.39
N ALA A 177 -10.68 -4.95 -9.06
CA ALA A 177 -11.48 -5.91 -8.30
C ALA A 177 -12.99 -5.88 -8.66
N PRO A 178 -13.67 -4.73 -8.84
CA PRO A 178 -15.06 -4.71 -9.26
C PRO A 178 -15.28 -5.31 -10.66
N LEU A 179 -14.33 -5.13 -11.58
CA LEU A 179 -14.39 -5.75 -12.90
C LEU A 179 -14.18 -7.26 -12.80
N LEU A 180 -13.19 -7.69 -12.02
CA LEU A 180 -12.90 -9.11 -11.82
C LEU A 180 -14.06 -9.86 -11.18
N SER A 181 -14.80 -9.24 -10.24
CA SER A 181 -16.03 -9.79 -9.66
C SER A 181 -17.14 -9.98 -10.69
N ASN A 182 -17.16 -9.20 -11.77
CA ASN A 182 -18.12 -9.36 -12.87
C ASN A 182 -17.69 -10.40 -13.91
N LEU A 183 -16.40 -10.70 -14.00
CA LEU A 183 -15.83 -11.67 -14.95
C LEU A 183 -15.66 -13.06 -14.34
N SER A 184 -15.78 -13.19 -13.03
CA SER A 184 -15.55 -14.42 -12.28
C SER A 184 -16.59 -14.51 -11.16
N ASP A 185 -17.09 -15.71 -10.89
CA ASP A 185 -17.98 -15.98 -9.73
C ASP A 185 -17.23 -15.97 -8.38
N ARG A 186 -15.98 -15.55 -8.36
CA ARG A 186 -15.12 -15.53 -7.17
C ARG A 186 -14.83 -14.11 -6.71
N ASP A 187 -14.74 -13.93 -5.41
CA ASP A 187 -14.23 -12.69 -4.82
C ASP A 187 -12.75 -12.52 -5.21
N PRO A 188 -12.37 -11.42 -5.87
CA PRO A 188 -10.95 -11.13 -6.17
C PRO A 188 -10.07 -11.04 -4.92
N LEU A 189 -10.63 -10.73 -3.75
CA LEU A 189 -9.91 -10.67 -2.49
C LEU A 189 -9.82 -12.02 -1.77
N ASP A 190 -10.45 -13.08 -2.31
CA ASP A 190 -10.25 -14.44 -1.80
C ASP A 190 -8.75 -14.81 -1.87
N PRO A 191 -8.17 -15.37 -0.79
CA PRO A 191 -6.76 -15.76 -0.76
C PRO A 191 -6.33 -16.61 -1.96
N ALA A 192 -7.20 -17.52 -2.45
CA ALA A 192 -6.89 -18.34 -3.61
C ALA A 192 -6.81 -17.52 -4.91
N MET A 193 -7.56 -16.42 -5.04
CA MET A 193 -7.47 -15.52 -6.19
C MET A 193 -6.23 -14.64 -6.11
N VAL A 194 -5.87 -14.16 -4.92
CA VAL A 194 -4.63 -13.41 -4.70
C VAL A 194 -3.41 -14.28 -5.02
N GLU A 195 -3.38 -15.56 -4.61
CA GLU A 195 -2.30 -16.48 -4.94
C GLU A 195 -2.19 -16.77 -6.45
N ARG A 196 -3.31 -16.82 -7.17
CA ARG A 196 -3.29 -16.92 -8.64
C ARG A 196 -2.70 -15.68 -9.29
N GLN A 197 -3.01 -14.49 -8.78
CA GLN A 197 -2.44 -13.25 -9.27
C GLN A 197 -0.93 -13.18 -8.99
N LYS A 198 -0.47 -13.59 -7.80
CA LYS A 198 0.96 -13.73 -7.48
C LYS A 198 1.66 -14.62 -8.49
N SER A 199 1.10 -15.81 -8.77
CA SER A 199 1.66 -16.74 -9.75
C SER A 199 1.71 -16.16 -11.17
N LEU A 200 0.75 -15.31 -11.56
CA LEU A 200 0.76 -14.62 -12.85
C LEU A 200 1.88 -13.57 -12.89
N LEU A 201 2.00 -12.79 -11.82
CA LEU A 201 3.04 -11.77 -11.67
C LEU A 201 4.44 -12.37 -11.74
N ASP A 202 4.67 -13.50 -11.07
CA ASP A 202 5.95 -14.21 -11.08
C ASP A 202 6.36 -14.66 -12.48
N ARG A 203 5.43 -15.26 -13.23
CA ARG A 203 5.69 -15.66 -14.62
C ARG A 203 6.01 -14.45 -15.51
N PHE A 204 5.33 -13.33 -15.28
CA PHE A 204 5.59 -12.10 -16.02
C PHE A 204 7.00 -11.56 -15.69
N ILE A 205 7.35 -11.48 -14.43
CA ILE A 205 8.68 -11.01 -13.99
C ILE A 205 9.79 -11.91 -14.53
N ALA A 206 9.61 -13.23 -14.46
CA ALA A 206 10.57 -14.19 -15.01
C ALA A 206 10.76 -14.01 -16.54
N SER A 207 9.68 -13.71 -17.28
CA SER A 207 9.77 -13.45 -18.72
C SER A 207 10.53 -12.17 -19.05
N LEU A 208 10.40 -11.13 -18.22
CA LEU A 208 11.14 -9.88 -18.38
C LEU A 208 12.64 -10.08 -18.14
N SER A 209 12.99 -10.82 -17.09
CA SER A 209 14.40 -11.13 -16.75
C SER A 209 15.09 -11.94 -17.85
N ALA A 210 14.40 -12.91 -18.44
CA ALA A 210 14.93 -13.70 -19.56
C ALA A 210 15.24 -12.84 -20.81
N GLN A 211 14.34 -11.91 -21.15
CA GLN A 211 14.53 -11.01 -22.29
C GLN A 211 15.68 -10.02 -22.09
N GLY A 212 15.91 -9.58 -20.84
CA GLY A 212 17.05 -8.72 -20.48
C GLY A 212 18.40 -9.40 -20.69
N ALA A 213 18.47 -10.68 -20.34
CA ALA A 213 19.70 -11.49 -20.49
C ALA A 213 20.06 -11.75 -21.97
N GLU A 214 19.07 -11.93 -22.85
CA GLU A 214 19.29 -12.14 -24.29
C GLU A 214 19.77 -10.88 -25.02
N ARG A 215 19.54 -9.70 -24.49
CA ARG A 215 19.93 -8.40 -25.10
C ARG A 215 21.31 -7.90 -24.71
N GLN A 216 22.04 -8.58 -23.83
CA GLN A 216 23.45 -8.29 -23.59
C GLN A 216 24.29 -9.03 -24.66
N PRO A 217 24.81 -8.32 -25.70
CA PRO A 217 25.78 -8.94 -26.59
C PRO A 217 27.02 -9.27 -25.77
N ALA A 218 27.52 -10.50 -25.90
CA ALA A 218 28.78 -10.91 -25.33
C ALA A 218 29.85 -9.86 -25.68
N GLN A 219 30.27 -9.08 -24.67
CA GLN A 219 31.41 -8.22 -24.81
C GLN A 219 32.63 -9.15 -24.88
N ALA A 220 33.08 -9.40 -26.10
CA ALA A 220 34.36 -10.03 -26.41
C ALA A 220 35.48 -8.99 -26.35
#